data_30ed5f50abc7c086438d9d79839e5bcb
#
_entry.id   30ed5f50abc7c086438d9d79839e5bcb
#
_cell.length_a   1.000
_cell.length_b   1.000
_cell.length_c   1.000
_cell.angle_alpha   90.00
_cell.angle_beta   90.00
_cell.angle_gamma   90.00
#
_symmetry.space_group_name_H-M   'P 1'
#
loop_
_entity.id
_entity.type
_entity.pdbx_description
1 polymer ?
#
loop_
_entity_poly.entity_id
_entity_poly.type
_entity_poly.pdbx_seq_one_letter_code
_entity_poly.pdbx_strand_id
1 'polypeptide(L)'
;KNIILFVSIISSVQLFGQKELIDNELNTEFYSSQFTGFYLYDPFTSEELYNYNGNKFFIPASNTKIFTLYTAMKTLGDSIPAFKYQLIGDELHVEGTGDPTFLHPKYNNNKSLNFLKNNGAKIVLHWNNFDEESFLPGWTWDDFRKDYAPERSQFPIHENLVSISKKGNSVETFPNYFKEFTVIKDAIEQRDFYENKFYISKNKRRERVPFIVNKQTIENTLSEVLGKAIEVSDAEFPKQFMVFYGEKTDNVYKEMMENSDNFLAEHLLLLTSSTLPGKLSALETIDYSKKYLLKDLKQPPQWFDGSGLSRYNLFTPQNFVQVLDKLYKEFPQDRIFSIFPIGGKTGTIKNRYKDSKDSYVFAKTGTLNNNVTLRGYIKTKSGKMLIFSLLNNNSIKDLSEIRDKNEKLLRIIRDNY
;
A
#
# COMPACT_ATOMS: atom_id res chain seq x y z
N LYS A 1 7.96 39.59 -35.17
CA LYS A 1 8.99 38.52 -35.15
C LYS A 1 9.99 38.67 -33.98
N ASN A 2 10.43 39.88 -33.65
CA ASN A 2 11.46 40.10 -32.60
C ASN A 2 10.95 39.83 -31.15
N ILE A 3 9.67 40.02 -30.86
CA ILE A 3 9.10 39.78 -29.51
C ILE A 3 9.04 38.26 -29.20
N ILE A 4 8.71 37.42 -30.20
CA ILE A 4 8.66 35.95 -30.01
C ILE A 4 10.07 35.40 -29.77
N LEU A 5 11.09 35.93 -30.45
CA LEU A 5 12.47 35.51 -30.25
C LEU A 5 13.00 35.89 -28.85
N PHE A 6 12.59 37.05 -28.31
CA PHE A 6 13.02 37.53 -27.00
C PHE A 6 12.38 36.71 -25.87
N VAL A 7 11.09 36.32 -25.99
CA VAL A 7 10.38 35.46 -25.04
C VAL A 7 10.98 34.05 -25.03
N SER A 8 11.35 33.50 -26.19
CA SER A 8 11.96 32.15 -26.26
C SER A 8 13.39 32.13 -25.66
N ILE A 9 14.16 33.21 -25.78
CA ILE A 9 15.49 33.30 -25.16
C ILE A 9 15.37 33.42 -23.64
N ILE A 10 14.45 34.25 -23.12
CA ILE A 10 14.26 34.39 -21.66
C ILE A 10 13.79 33.04 -21.03
N SER A 11 12.87 32.35 -21.66
CA SER A 11 12.40 31.05 -21.16
C SER A 11 13.50 29.97 -21.16
N SER A 12 14.37 29.97 -22.18
CA SER A 12 15.48 29.01 -22.24
C SER A 12 16.57 29.30 -21.20
N VAL A 13 16.89 30.56 -20.93
CA VAL A 13 17.85 30.96 -19.89
C VAL A 13 17.33 30.66 -18.50
N GLN A 14 16.02 30.86 -18.24
CA GLN A 14 15.41 30.55 -16.96
C GLN A 14 15.40 29.02 -16.70
N LEU A 15 15.07 28.22 -17.71
CA LEU A 15 15.08 26.76 -17.59
C LEU A 15 16.50 26.22 -17.35
N PHE A 16 17.52 26.83 -17.97
CA PHE A 16 18.92 26.48 -17.76
C PHE A 16 19.36 26.73 -16.31
N GLY A 17 19.04 27.91 -15.76
CA GLY A 17 19.34 28.24 -14.36
C GLY A 17 18.64 27.35 -13.35
N GLN A 18 17.39 26.89 -13.63
CA GLN A 18 16.65 25.96 -12.80
C GLN A 18 17.32 24.58 -12.75
N LYS A 19 17.78 24.06 -13.89
CA LYS A 19 18.52 22.80 -13.98
C LYS A 19 19.84 22.86 -13.21
N GLU A 20 20.58 23.92 -13.34
CA GLU A 20 21.85 24.14 -12.63
C GLU A 20 21.68 24.07 -11.11
N LEU A 21 20.60 24.62 -10.55
CA LEU A 21 20.31 24.53 -9.11
C LEU A 21 20.10 23.09 -8.65
N ILE A 22 19.44 22.27 -9.46
CA ILE A 22 19.25 20.84 -9.16
C ILE A 22 20.57 20.08 -9.32
N ASP A 23 21.36 20.37 -10.38
CA ASP A 23 22.66 19.77 -10.61
C ASP A 23 23.62 20.04 -9.43
N ASN A 24 23.66 21.28 -8.95
CA ASN A 24 24.47 21.67 -7.81
C ASN A 24 24.11 20.92 -6.52
N GLU A 25 22.83 20.60 -6.31
CA GLU A 25 22.40 19.80 -5.15
C GLU A 25 22.71 18.31 -5.34
N LEU A 26 22.41 17.72 -6.52
CA LEU A 26 22.58 16.28 -6.79
C LEU A 26 24.06 15.86 -6.97
N ASN A 27 24.95 16.78 -7.38
CA ASN A 27 26.38 16.51 -7.52
C ASN A 27 27.17 16.67 -6.20
N THR A 28 26.47 16.82 -5.06
CA THR A 28 27.14 16.83 -3.75
C THR A 28 27.63 15.42 -3.38
N GLU A 29 28.64 15.34 -2.51
CA GLU A 29 29.16 14.09 -1.96
C GLU A 29 28.04 13.21 -1.36
N PHE A 30 27.01 13.84 -0.79
CA PHE A 30 25.87 13.13 -0.24
C PHE A 30 25.19 12.23 -1.27
N TYR A 31 24.84 12.77 -2.44
CA TYR A 31 24.12 12.01 -3.46
C TYR A 31 25.04 11.12 -4.30
N SER A 32 26.32 11.45 -4.46
CA SER A 32 27.30 10.66 -5.20
C SER A 32 27.74 9.38 -4.45
N SER A 33 27.57 9.35 -3.11
CA SER A 33 27.94 8.19 -2.28
C SER A 33 26.88 7.09 -2.22
N GLN A 34 25.78 7.22 -2.97
CA GLN A 34 24.65 6.28 -3.01
C GLN A 34 24.07 6.20 -4.42
N PHE A 35 23.17 5.22 -4.65
CA PHE A 35 22.45 5.17 -5.92
C PHE A 35 21.24 6.12 -5.86
N THR A 36 21.34 7.26 -6.51
CA THR A 36 20.27 8.26 -6.59
C THR A 36 19.63 8.27 -7.97
N GLY A 37 18.31 8.27 -7.99
CA GLY A 37 17.48 8.50 -9.18
C GLY A 37 16.51 9.64 -8.91
N PHE A 38 16.47 10.62 -9.82
CA PHE A 38 15.53 11.73 -9.73
C PHE A 38 14.94 12.06 -11.09
N TYR A 39 13.61 12.27 -11.12
CA TYR A 39 12.89 12.65 -12.32
C TYR A 39 11.84 13.71 -11.98
N LEU A 40 11.81 14.79 -12.76
CA LEU A 40 10.87 15.90 -12.61
C LEU A 40 10.14 16.12 -13.93
N TYR A 41 8.81 16.27 -13.86
CA TYR A 41 7.94 16.30 -15.02
C TYR A 41 6.81 17.31 -14.84
N ASP A 42 6.47 18.00 -15.90
CA ASP A 42 5.31 18.89 -15.97
C ASP A 42 4.15 18.17 -16.67
N PRO A 43 3.07 17.78 -15.93
CA PRO A 43 1.94 17.07 -16.51
C PRO A 43 1.10 17.94 -17.46
N PHE A 44 1.19 19.26 -17.37
CA PHE A 44 0.43 20.18 -18.20
C PHE A 44 1.05 20.31 -19.60
N THR A 45 2.37 20.49 -19.69
CA THR A 45 3.09 20.56 -20.97
C THR A 45 3.54 19.21 -21.48
N SER A 46 3.48 18.17 -20.64
CA SER A 46 4.02 16.81 -20.90
C SER A 46 5.53 16.81 -21.16
N GLU A 47 6.27 17.70 -20.48
CA GLU A 47 7.71 17.86 -20.62
C GLU A 47 8.50 17.24 -19.48
N GLU A 48 9.59 16.57 -19.84
CA GLU A 48 10.65 16.19 -18.91
C GLU A 48 11.46 17.47 -18.53
N LEU A 49 11.31 17.92 -17.29
CA LEU A 49 12.03 19.09 -16.80
C LEU A 49 13.43 18.74 -16.32
N TYR A 50 13.59 17.58 -15.69
CA TYR A 50 14.87 17.09 -15.18
C TYR A 50 14.92 15.57 -15.11
N ASN A 51 16.11 15.00 -15.42
CA ASN A 51 16.32 13.55 -15.43
C ASN A 51 17.73 13.19 -14.94
N TYR A 52 17.80 12.58 -13.77
CA TYR A 52 19.02 12.04 -13.19
C TYR A 52 18.81 10.54 -12.92
N ASN A 53 19.43 9.66 -13.71
CA ASN A 53 19.23 8.22 -13.65
C ASN A 53 17.75 7.76 -13.75
N GLY A 54 16.91 8.55 -14.41
CA GLY A 54 15.47 8.32 -14.50
C GLY A 54 15.06 7.02 -15.20
N ASN A 55 15.96 6.41 -15.96
CA ASN A 55 15.77 5.13 -16.66
C ASN A 55 16.48 3.94 -15.98
N LYS A 56 17.09 4.10 -14.82
CA LYS A 56 17.73 3.03 -14.07
C LYS A 56 16.73 2.37 -13.12
N PHE A 57 16.92 1.09 -12.86
CA PHE A 57 16.08 0.32 -11.95
C PHE A 57 16.54 0.46 -10.50
N PHE A 58 15.56 0.65 -9.62
CA PHE A 58 15.73 0.86 -8.19
C PHE A 58 14.72 0.02 -7.40
N ILE A 59 15.05 -0.31 -6.16
CA ILE A 59 14.12 -0.89 -5.20
C ILE A 59 13.15 0.23 -4.73
N PRO A 60 11.84 0.09 -4.97
CA PRO A 60 10.86 1.16 -4.74
C PRO A 60 10.42 1.29 -3.28
N ALA A 61 10.59 0.25 -2.47
CA ALA A 61 9.95 0.11 -1.17
C ALA A 61 8.44 0.39 -1.27
N SER A 62 7.81 0.95 -0.23
CA SER A 62 6.36 1.22 -0.19
C SER A 62 5.82 2.18 -1.26
N ASN A 63 6.67 2.69 -2.15
CA ASN A 63 6.17 3.43 -3.31
C ASN A 63 5.53 2.52 -4.38
N THR A 64 5.76 1.21 -4.33
CA THR A 64 5.01 0.20 -5.11
C THR A 64 3.50 0.40 -4.96
N LYS A 65 3.03 0.84 -3.80
CA LYS A 65 1.62 1.16 -3.52
C LYS A 65 0.99 2.18 -4.48
N ILE A 66 1.78 2.99 -5.18
CA ILE A 66 1.27 3.88 -6.25
C ILE A 66 0.75 3.06 -7.43
N PHE A 67 1.44 1.97 -7.79
CA PHE A 67 1.00 1.05 -8.84
C PHE A 67 -0.21 0.25 -8.40
N THR A 68 -0.21 -0.23 -7.16
CA THR A 68 -1.37 -0.90 -6.52
C THR A 68 -2.59 0.02 -6.51
N LEU A 69 -2.42 1.28 -6.09
CA LEU A 69 -3.46 2.30 -6.09
C LEU A 69 -4.04 2.51 -7.49
N TYR A 70 -3.19 2.76 -8.49
CA TYR A 70 -3.64 2.97 -9.86
C TYR A 70 -4.43 1.76 -10.39
N THR A 71 -3.91 0.54 -10.19
CA THR A 71 -4.57 -0.70 -10.60
C THR A 71 -5.94 -0.84 -9.94
N ALA A 72 -6.04 -0.66 -8.63
CA ALA A 72 -7.28 -0.74 -7.88
C ALA A 72 -8.28 0.35 -8.31
N MET A 73 -7.84 1.58 -8.50
CA MET A 73 -8.71 2.68 -8.97
C MET A 73 -9.26 2.48 -10.39
N LYS A 74 -8.55 1.71 -11.23
CA LYS A 74 -9.01 1.38 -12.61
C LYS A 74 -9.98 0.21 -12.63
N THR A 75 -10.04 -0.62 -11.59
CA THR A 75 -10.78 -1.89 -11.61
C THR A 75 -11.91 -1.94 -10.58
N LEU A 76 -11.73 -1.34 -9.41
CA LEU A 76 -12.73 -1.32 -8.35
C LEU A 76 -13.64 -0.10 -8.50
N GLY A 77 -14.94 -0.29 -8.20
CA GLY A 77 -15.92 0.79 -8.13
C GLY A 77 -15.80 1.61 -6.83
N ASP A 78 -16.91 2.27 -6.45
CA ASP A 78 -16.96 3.18 -5.28
C ASP A 78 -16.90 2.45 -3.93
N SER A 79 -17.21 1.14 -3.90
CA SER A 79 -17.16 0.30 -2.72
C SER A 79 -16.47 -1.02 -3.05
N ILE A 80 -15.71 -1.55 -2.08
CA ILE A 80 -15.03 -2.82 -2.26
C ILE A 80 -16.02 -3.99 -2.25
N PRO A 81 -15.85 -5.02 -3.10
CA PRO A 81 -16.57 -6.28 -2.98
C PRO A 81 -16.09 -7.00 -1.72
N ALA A 82 -16.95 -7.11 -0.68
CA ALA A 82 -16.56 -7.71 0.60
C ALA A 82 -16.56 -9.24 0.56
N PHE A 83 -17.57 -9.82 -0.05
CA PHE A 83 -17.70 -11.25 -0.31
C PHE A 83 -18.79 -11.52 -1.36
N LYS A 84 -18.70 -12.67 -2.00
CA LYS A 84 -19.78 -13.23 -2.81
C LYS A 84 -20.65 -14.11 -1.94
N TYR A 85 -21.96 -14.18 -2.22
CA TYR A 85 -22.88 -15.02 -1.45
C TYR A 85 -24.04 -15.54 -2.27
N GLN A 86 -24.59 -16.66 -1.83
CA GLN A 86 -25.83 -17.22 -2.34
C GLN A 86 -26.56 -17.95 -1.20
N LEU A 87 -27.89 -17.77 -1.09
CA LEU A 87 -28.74 -18.53 -0.20
C LEU A 87 -29.32 -19.74 -0.97
N ILE A 88 -29.06 -20.95 -0.48
CA ILE A 88 -29.58 -22.20 -1.04
C ILE A 88 -30.25 -22.96 0.11
N GLY A 89 -31.57 -23.04 0.06
CA GLY A 89 -32.32 -23.62 1.17
C GLY A 89 -32.13 -22.81 2.46
N ASP A 90 -31.62 -23.45 3.48
CA ASP A 90 -31.29 -22.86 4.78
C ASP A 90 -29.78 -22.59 4.98
N GLU A 91 -29.00 -22.72 3.92
CA GLU A 91 -27.55 -22.45 3.93
C GLU A 91 -27.20 -21.17 3.18
N LEU A 92 -26.42 -20.30 3.83
CA LEU A 92 -25.79 -19.12 3.23
C LEU A 92 -24.36 -19.50 2.81
N HIS A 93 -24.18 -19.74 1.52
CA HIS A 93 -22.88 -19.96 0.91
C HIS A 93 -22.16 -18.63 0.75
N VAL A 94 -20.91 -18.53 1.23
CA VAL A 94 -20.08 -17.31 1.20
C VAL A 94 -18.73 -17.65 0.60
N GLU A 95 -18.23 -16.78 -0.27
CA GLU A 95 -16.86 -16.82 -0.81
C GLU A 95 -16.17 -15.50 -0.58
N GLY A 96 -14.98 -15.50 0.03
CA GLY A 96 -14.19 -14.29 0.29
C GLY A 96 -13.60 -13.71 -0.99
N THR A 97 -13.42 -12.40 -0.98
CA THR A 97 -12.82 -11.60 -2.05
C THR A 97 -11.46 -11.04 -1.68
N GLY A 98 -10.98 -11.32 -0.47
CA GLY A 98 -9.81 -10.69 0.11
C GLY A 98 -10.10 -9.32 0.76
N ASP A 99 -11.34 -9.02 1.16
CA ASP A 99 -11.69 -7.75 1.82
C ASP A 99 -10.90 -7.53 3.11
N PRO A 100 -9.96 -6.56 3.16
CA PRO A 100 -9.13 -6.30 4.34
C PRO A 100 -9.86 -5.52 5.43
N THR A 101 -11.09 -5.08 5.19
CA THR A 101 -11.80 -4.16 6.11
C THR A 101 -12.66 -4.91 7.13
N PHE A 102 -12.84 -6.24 6.98
CA PHE A 102 -13.66 -7.02 7.87
C PHE A 102 -13.06 -7.06 9.29
N LEU A 103 -13.76 -6.43 10.23
CA LEU A 103 -13.32 -6.26 11.63
C LEU A 103 -11.96 -5.55 11.79
N HIS A 104 -11.52 -4.84 10.77
CA HIS A 104 -10.32 -4.03 10.84
C HIS A 104 -10.54 -2.83 11.77
N PRO A 105 -9.63 -2.53 12.74
CA PRO A 105 -9.87 -1.53 13.78
C PRO A 105 -10.05 -0.09 13.29
N LYS A 106 -9.65 0.20 12.06
CA LYS A 106 -9.81 1.54 11.43
C LYS A 106 -11.19 1.76 10.81
N TYR A 107 -11.92 0.69 10.50
CA TYR A 107 -13.20 0.79 9.83
C TYR A 107 -14.32 0.41 10.79
N ASN A 108 -15.16 1.38 11.14
CA ASN A 108 -16.34 1.16 11.99
C ASN A 108 -17.54 0.59 11.19
N ASN A 109 -17.30 0.09 9.99
CA ASN A 109 -18.32 -0.43 9.12
C ASN A 109 -18.65 -1.89 9.43
N ASN A 110 -19.62 -2.09 10.32
CA ASN A 110 -20.09 -3.43 10.68
C ASN A 110 -21.13 -4.00 9.70
N LYS A 111 -21.29 -3.45 8.49
CA LYS A 111 -22.32 -3.92 7.53
C LYS A 111 -22.13 -5.40 7.18
N SER A 112 -20.90 -5.78 6.80
CA SER A 112 -20.58 -7.19 6.49
C SER A 112 -20.81 -8.11 7.67
N LEU A 113 -20.35 -7.71 8.86
CA LEU A 113 -20.59 -8.46 10.12
C LEU A 113 -22.08 -8.59 10.40
N ASN A 114 -22.84 -7.49 10.35
CA ASN A 114 -24.28 -7.49 10.64
C ASN A 114 -25.05 -8.35 9.64
N PHE A 115 -24.68 -8.30 8.35
CA PHE A 115 -25.29 -9.17 7.34
C PHE A 115 -25.10 -10.64 7.66
N LEU A 116 -23.86 -11.07 7.94
CA LEU A 116 -23.56 -12.47 8.29
C LEU A 116 -24.19 -12.89 9.63
N LYS A 117 -24.16 -12.02 10.63
CA LYS A 117 -24.68 -12.30 11.98
C LYS A 117 -26.20 -12.42 12.01
N ASN A 118 -26.89 -11.50 11.35
CA ASN A 118 -28.35 -11.42 11.38
C ASN A 118 -29.04 -12.34 10.36
N ASN A 119 -28.26 -12.98 9.47
CA ASN A 119 -28.79 -14.01 8.61
C ASN A 119 -29.05 -15.27 9.44
N GLY A 120 -30.30 -15.75 9.42
CA GLY A 120 -30.72 -16.96 10.19
C GLY A 120 -30.18 -18.27 9.65
N ALA A 121 -29.63 -18.27 8.43
CA ALA A 121 -29.13 -19.47 7.76
C ALA A 121 -27.81 -19.98 8.37
N LYS A 122 -27.52 -21.25 8.21
CA LYS A 122 -26.21 -21.85 8.44
C LYS A 122 -25.23 -21.27 7.44
N ILE A 123 -24.06 -20.81 7.88
CA ILE A 123 -23.03 -20.25 7.01
C ILE A 123 -22.06 -21.34 6.56
N VAL A 124 -21.87 -21.45 5.24
CA VAL A 124 -20.87 -22.29 4.59
C VAL A 124 -19.86 -21.39 3.89
N LEU A 125 -18.66 -21.27 4.44
CA LEU A 125 -17.57 -20.47 3.87
C LEU A 125 -16.74 -21.35 2.91
N HIS A 126 -16.76 -21.01 1.64
CA HIS A 126 -15.97 -21.70 0.61
C HIS A 126 -14.52 -21.25 0.66
N TRP A 127 -13.58 -22.22 0.71
CA TRP A 127 -12.15 -21.97 0.98
C TRP A 127 -11.23 -22.46 -0.14
N ASN A 128 -11.67 -22.45 -1.38
CA ASN A 128 -10.91 -22.99 -2.51
C ASN A 128 -10.57 -21.97 -3.60
N ASN A 129 -10.85 -20.69 -3.37
CA ASN A 129 -10.63 -19.63 -4.35
C ASN A 129 -9.32 -18.85 -4.18
N PHE A 130 -8.41 -19.31 -3.31
CA PHE A 130 -7.09 -18.68 -3.10
C PHE A 130 -6.01 -19.76 -3.21
N ASP A 131 -5.02 -19.55 -4.06
CA ASP A 131 -3.99 -20.52 -4.40
C ASP A 131 -2.61 -19.83 -4.54
N GLU A 132 -2.28 -19.03 -3.54
CA GLU A 132 -0.97 -18.38 -3.44
C GLU A 132 -0.35 -18.67 -2.09
N GLU A 133 0.98 -18.60 -2.06
CA GLU A 133 1.74 -18.66 -0.82
C GLU A 133 1.37 -17.51 0.12
N SER A 134 1.42 -17.74 1.43
CA SER A 134 1.13 -16.72 2.44
C SER A 134 2.07 -15.50 2.33
N PHE A 135 3.30 -15.72 1.87
CA PHE A 135 4.33 -14.71 1.64
C PHE A 135 4.75 -14.71 0.18
N LEU A 136 4.91 -13.52 -0.40
CA LEU A 136 5.29 -13.39 -1.80
C LEU A 136 6.82 -13.48 -2.00
N PRO A 137 7.27 -13.80 -3.23
CA PRO A 137 8.70 -13.88 -3.55
C PRO A 137 9.45 -12.59 -3.20
N GLY A 138 10.62 -12.73 -2.57
CA GLY A 138 11.45 -11.60 -2.18
C GLY A 138 11.09 -10.92 -0.86
N TRP A 139 10.06 -11.43 -0.13
CA TRP A 139 9.86 -11.07 1.28
C TRP A 139 10.95 -11.73 2.12
N THR A 140 11.41 -11.05 3.18
CA THR A 140 12.41 -11.64 4.07
C THR A 140 11.73 -12.62 5.03
N TRP A 141 12.38 -13.77 5.26
CA TRP A 141 11.78 -14.84 6.06
C TRP A 141 11.48 -14.44 7.51
N ASP A 142 12.21 -13.47 8.06
CA ASP A 142 12.03 -12.95 9.42
C ASP A 142 10.87 -11.93 9.53
N ASP A 143 10.26 -11.54 8.41
CA ASP A 143 9.07 -10.67 8.40
C ASP A 143 7.82 -11.39 8.92
N PHE A 144 7.77 -12.73 8.94
CA PHE A 144 6.58 -13.53 9.30
C PHE A 144 5.97 -13.20 10.67
N ARG A 145 6.73 -12.59 11.57
CA ARG A 145 6.31 -12.19 12.92
C ARG A 145 6.06 -10.69 13.08
N LYS A 146 6.21 -9.92 12.00
CA LYS A 146 6.07 -8.47 12.03
C LYS A 146 4.64 -8.06 11.71
N ASP A 147 4.10 -7.15 12.47
CA ASP A 147 2.73 -6.65 12.30
C ASP A 147 2.49 -5.93 10.95
N TYR A 148 3.57 -5.57 10.26
CA TYR A 148 3.51 -5.01 8.91
C TYR A 148 3.53 -6.05 7.78
N ALA A 149 3.64 -7.34 8.10
CA ALA A 149 3.68 -8.44 7.13
C ALA A 149 2.75 -9.60 7.53
N PRO A 150 1.46 -9.37 7.82
CA PRO A 150 0.52 -10.45 8.08
C PRO A 150 0.28 -11.27 6.81
N GLU A 151 -0.07 -12.53 7.02
CA GLU A 151 -0.40 -13.46 5.93
C GLU A 151 -1.60 -12.95 5.13
N ARG A 152 -1.58 -13.18 3.83
CA ARG A 152 -2.69 -12.87 2.92
C ARG A 152 -3.72 -13.97 2.96
N SER A 153 -4.99 -13.62 2.74
CA SER A 153 -6.07 -14.61 2.70
C SER A 153 -7.26 -14.15 1.86
N GLN A 154 -8.06 -15.12 1.45
CA GLN A 154 -9.32 -14.84 0.75
C GLN A 154 -10.40 -14.22 1.65
N PHE A 155 -10.34 -14.48 2.96
CA PHE A 155 -11.26 -13.92 3.96
C PHE A 155 -10.49 -13.42 5.17
N PRO A 156 -9.85 -12.23 5.05
CA PRO A 156 -9.09 -11.65 6.17
C PRO A 156 -10.02 -11.24 7.32
N ILE A 157 -9.49 -11.35 8.54
CA ILE A 157 -10.22 -11.02 9.77
C ILE A 157 -9.26 -10.32 10.73
N HIS A 158 -9.65 -9.16 11.27
CA HIS A 158 -8.81 -8.40 12.21
C HIS A 158 -7.38 -8.12 11.68
N GLU A 159 -7.23 -7.78 10.41
CA GLU A 159 -5.91 -7.59 9.75
C GLU A 159 -5.02 -8.85 9.75
N ASN A 160 -5.58 -10.03 10.01
CA ASN A 160 -4.85 -11.29 10.26
C ASN A 160 -3.78 -11.14 11.37
N LEU A 161 -4.09 -10.30 12.39
CA LEU A 161 -3.23 -9.99 13.53
C LEU A 161 -3.93 -10.34 14.86
N VAL A 162 -3.16 -10.85 15.80
CA VAL A 162 -3.54 -10.94 17.20
C VAL A 162 -3.04 -9.71 17.93
N SER A 163 -3.95 -8.94 18.50
CA SER A 163 -3.62 -7.85 19.43
C SER A 163 -3.60 -8.40 20.84
N ILE A 164 -2.42 -8.40 21.47
CA ILE A 164 -2.21 -8.91 22.81
C ILE A 164 -2.05 -7.73 23.76
N SER A 165 -2.80 -7.72 24.87
CA SER A 165 -2.63 -6.77 25.96
C SER A 165 -2.41 -7.50 27.29
N LYS A 166 -1.47 -7.00 28.09
CA LYS A 166 -1.09 -7.58 29.38
C LYS A 166 -1.40 -6.64 30.51
N LYS A 167 -2.11 -7.16 31.53
CA LYS A 167 -2.38 -6.49 32.82
C LYS A 167 -1.92 -7.41 33.98
N GLY A 168 -0.78 -7.07 34.57
CA GLY A 168 -0.16 -7.94 35.59
C GLY A 168 0.23 -9.29 34.98
N ASN A 169 -0.26 -10.37 35.53
CA ASN A 169 -0.05 -11.74 35.05
C ASN A 169 -1.17 -12.25 34.13
N SER A 170 -2.13 -11.39 33.76
CA SER A 170 -3.22 -11.74 32.86
C SER A 170 -2.96 -11.21 31.46
N VAL A 171 -3.37 -11.97 30.44
CA VAL A 171 -3.38 -11.56 29.04
C VAL A 171 -4.81 -11.48 28.52
N GLU A 172 -5.06 -10.49 27.70
CA GLU A 172 -6.26 -10.36 26.88
C GLU A 172 -5.81 -10.32 25.42
N THR A 173 -6.51 -11.03 24.57
CA THR A 173 -6.25 -11.06 23.13
C THR A 173 -7.47 -10.61 22.34
N PHE A 174 -7.20 -10.08 21.16
CA PHE A 174 -8.24 -9.79 20.19
C PHE A 174 -7.75 -10.27 18.80
N PRO A 175 -8.40 -11.25 18.16
CA PRO A 175 -9.56 -12.06 18.63
C PRO A 175 -9.30 -12.81 19.97
N ASN A 176 -10.37 -13.02 20.74
CA ASN A 176 -10.25 -13.70 22.06
C ASN A 176 -9.90 -15.18 21.89
N TYR A 177 -10.25 -15.81 20.78
CA TYR A 177 -9.86 -17.17 20.40
C TYR A 177 -8.38 -17.48 20.71
N PHE A 178 -7.48 -16.52 20.49
CA PHE A 178 -6.03 -16.72 20.67
C PHE A 178 -5.56 -16.61 22.11
N LYS A 179 -6.45 -16.35 23.08
CA LYS A 179 -6.07 -16.17 24.48
C LYS A 179 -5.40 -17.42 25.08
N GLU A 180 -5.94 -18.60 24.78
CA GLU A 180 -5.41 -19.87 25.27
C GLU A 180 -4.05 -20.23 24.69
N PHE A 181 -3.72 -19.66 23.52
CA PHE A 181 -2.46 -19.85 22.81
C PHE A 181 -1.42 -18.77 23.13
N THR A 182 -1.71 -17.86 24.08
CA THR A 182 -0.84 -16.73 24.40
C THR A 182 -0.22 -16.88 25.78
N VAL A 183 1.12 -16.82 25.84
CA VAL A 183 1.92 -17.05 27.05
C VAL A 183 2.77 -15.81 27.39
N ILE A 184 2.80 -15.45 28.68
CA ILE A 184 3.74 -14.44 29.18
C ILE A 184 5.10 -15.10 29.34
N LYS A 185 6.00 -14.85 28.42
CA LYS A 185 7.35 -15.42 28.41
C LYS A 185 8.30 -14.48 27.66
N ASP A 186 9.50 -14.29 28.21
CA ASP A 186 10.57 -13.64 27.48
C ASP A 186 11.08 -14.61 26.40
N ALA A 187 10.72 -14.36 25.15
CA ALA A 187 11.10 -15.12 24.00
C ALA A 187 11.73 -14.18 22.95
N ILE A 188 12.62 -14.69 22.13
CA ILE A 188 13.22 -13.95 21.02
C ILE A 188 12.13 -13.64 19.99
N GLU A 189 11.20 -14.55 19.82
CA GLU A 189 10.13 -14.46 18.84
C GLU A 189 8.77 -14.26 19.50
N GLN A 190 7.91 -13.44 18.90
CA GLN A 190 6.59 -13.13 19.41
C GLN A 190 5.57 -14.22 19.05
N ARG A 191 5.87 -15.05 18.03
CA ARG A 191 5.05 -16.18 17.58
C ARG A 191 5.94 -17.38 17.26
N ASP A 192 5.43 -18.60 17.50
CA ASP A 192 6.00 -19.80 16.93
C ASP A 192 5.95 -19.77 15.39
N PHE A 193 6.91 -20.44 14.73
CA PHE A 193 7.00 -20.44 13.28
C PHE A 193 5.89 -21.26 12.62
N TYR A 194 5.53 -22.39 13.22
CA TYR A 194 4.63 -23.37 12.63
C TYR A 194 3.23 -23.40 13.26
N GLU A 195 3.05 -22.74 14.43
CA GLU A 195 1.84 -22.79 15.20
C GLU A 195 1.35 -21.41 15.61
N ASN A 196 0.05 -21.25 15.80
CA ASN A 196 -0.56 -20.06 16.39
C ASN A 196 -0.35 -20.03 17.90
N LYS A 197 0.92 -19.96 18.33
CA LYS A 197 1.33 -19.82 19.71
C LYS A 197 2.11 -18.53 19.89
N PHE A 198 1.63 -17.68 20.79
CA PHE A 198 2.09 -16.31 20.91
C PHE A 198 2.81 -16.06 22.22
N TYR A 199 3.77 -15.15 22.21
CA TYR A 199 4.56 -14.79 23.37
C TYR A 199 4.55 -13.29 23.57
N ILE A 200 4.27 -12.85 24.82
CA ILE A 200 4.42 -11.46 25.23
C ILE A 200 5.43 -11.37 26.36
N SER A 201 6.47 -10.52 26.19
CA SER A 201 7.50 -10.31 27.20
C SER A 201 6.91 -9.73 28.50
N LYS A 202 7.53 -10.10 29.65
CA LYS A 202 7.19 -9.53 30.96
C LYS A 202 7.25 -8.01 30.99
N ASN A 203 8.12 -7.42 30.17
CA ASN A 203 8.35 -5.96 30.13
C ASN A 203 7.45 -5.23 29.10
N LYS A 204 6.73 -5.97 28.25
CA LYS A 204 5.80 -5.37 27.27
C LYS A 204 4.38 -5.36 27.83
N ARG A 205 3.64 -4.29 27.50
CA ARG A 205 2.21 -4.15 27.83
C ARG A 205 1.30 -4.52 26.67
N ARG A 206 1.75 -4.36 25.45
CA ARG A 206 1.01 -4.63 24.22
C ARG A 206 1.91 -5.21 23.15
N GLU A 207 1.36 -6.09 22.33
CA GLU A 207 2.01 -6.66 21.16
C GLU A 207 0.95 -6.86 20.06
N ARG A 208 1.36 -6.79 18.79
CA ARG A 208 0.54 -7.17 17.64
C ARG A 208 1.35 -8.15 16.83
N VAL A 209 0.79 -9.31 16.55
CA VAL A 209 1.53 -10.42 15.94
C VAL A 209 0.66 -11.06 14.86
N PRO A 210 1.18 -11.31 13.64
CA PRO A 210 0.45 -12.07 12.62
C PRO A 210 0.08 -13.47 13.12
N PHE A 211 -1.13 -13.93 12.82
CA PHE A 211 -1.47 -15.34 13.02
C PHE A 211 -1.36 -16.11 11.70
N ILE A 212 -1.13 -17.43 11.80
CA ILE A 212 -1.16 -18.33 10.65
C ILE A 212 -2.60 -18.50 10.21
N VAL A 213 -2.85 -18.15 8.95
CA VAL A 213 -4.17 -18.25 8.34
C VAL A 213 -4.37 -19.64 7.79
N ASN A 214 -5.35 -20.36 8.34
CA ASN A 214 -5.82 -21.64 7.83
C ASN A 214 -7.31 -21.79 8.11
N LYS A 215 -7.93 -22.84 7.55
CA LYS A 215 -9.37 -23.10 7.69
C LYS A 215 -9.83 -23.10 9.15
N GLN A 216 -9.13 -23.84 9.99
CA GLN A 216 -9.49 -23.99 11.40
C GLN A 216 -9.43 -22.65 12.14
N THR A 217 -8.40 -21.84 11.87
CA THR A 217 -8.24 -20.54 12.50
C THR A 217 -9.37 -19.59 12.09
N ILE A 218 -9.71 -19.56 10.79
CA ILE A 218 -10.80 -18.72 10.28
C ILE A 218 -12.15 -19.21 10.77
N GLU A 219 -12.40 -20.51 10.75
CA GLU A 219 -13.63 -21.11 11.28
C GLU A 219 -13.88 -20.70 12.73
N ASN A 220 -12.89 -20.88 13.59
CA ASN A 220 -12.98 -20.57 15.01
C ASN A 220 -13.12 -19.07 15.28
N THR A 221 -12.31 -18.24 14.65
CA THR A 221 -12.37 -16.77 14.84
C THR A 221 -13.67 -16.19 14.31
N LEU A 222 -14.14 -16.64 13.16
CA LEU A 222 -15.39 -16.18 12.57
C LEU A 222 -16.61 -16.68 13.37
N SER A 223 -16.60 -17.95 13.82
CA SER A 223 -17.65 -18.50 14.69
C SER A 223 -17.75 -17.72 16.01
N GLU A 224 -16.62 -17.38 16.65
CA GLU A 224 -16.59 -16.54 17.84
C GLU A 224 -17.26 -15.19 17.61
N VAL A 225 -16.88 -14.50 16.54
CA VAL A 225 -17.39 -13.14 16.24
C VAL A 225 -18.87 -13.15 15.88
N LEU A 226 -19.30 -14.17 15.13
CA LEU A 226 -20.71 -14.31 14.74
C LEU A 226 -21.60 -14.83 15.87
N GLY A 227 -21.01 -15.49 16.89
CA GLY A 227 -21.73 -16.14 17.98
C GLY A 227 -22.53 -17.35 17.53
N LYS A 228 -22.16 -17.97 16.41
CA LYS A 228 -22.73 -19.20 15.84
C LYS A 228 -21.68 -20.00 15.09
N ALA A 229 -21.84 -21.31 15.04
CA ALA A 229 -20.97 -22.18 14.27
C ALA A 229 -21.07 -21.87 12.77
N ILE A 230 -19.95 -21.92 12.08
CA ILE A 230 -19.87 -21.89 10.62
C ILE A 230 -19.23 -23.19 10.14
N GLU A 231 -19.41 -23.48 8.87
CA GLU A 231 -18.70 -24.56 8.19
C GLU A 231 -17.72 -23.98 7.18
N VAL A 232 -16.48 -24.49 7.13
CA VAL A 232 -15.52 -24.15 6.08
C VAL A 232 -15.39 -25.31 5.12
N SER A 233 -15.72 -25.10 3.85
CA SER A 233 -15.85 -26.12 2.81
C SER A 233 -14.84 -25.92 1.68
N ASP A 234 -14.30 -27.03 1.15
CA ASP A 234 -13.51 -27.07 -0.09
C ASP A 234 -14.36 -27.23 -1.34
N ALA A 235 -15.67 -27.38 -1.20
CA ALA A 235 -16.56 -27.49 -2.34
C ALA A 235 -16.48 -26.24 -3.25
N GLU A 236 -16.79 -26.41 -4.52
CA GLU A 236 -16.89 -25.29 -5.44
C GLU A 236 -18.01 -24.34 -5.00
N PHE A 237 -17.72 -23.03 -5.11
CA PHE A 237 -18.71 -21.99 -4.85
C PHE A 237 -19.80 -22.00 -5.93
N PRO A 238 -21.07 -21.75 -5.58
CA PRO A 238 -22.17 -21.71 -6.54
C PRO A 238 -21.92 -20.74 -7.70
N LYS A 239 -22.28 -21.13 -8.92
CA LYS A 239 -22.08 -20.30 -10.13
C LYS A 239 -22.96 -19.06 -10.18
N GLN A 240 -24.14 -19.10 -9.57
CA GLN A 240 -25.03 -17.94 -9.43
C GLN A 240 -24.82 -17.35 -8.04
N PHE A 241 -24.48 -16.08 -7.97
CA PHE A 241 -24.19 -15.41 -6.71
C PHE A 241 -24.51 -13.91 -6.77
N MET A 242 -24.63 -13.32 -5.60
CA MET A 242 -24.64 -11.88 -5.39
C MET A 242 -23.34 -11.43 -4.78
N VAL A 243 -22.97 -10.17 -5.00
CA VAL A 243 -21.81 -9.54 -4.35
C VAL A 243 -22.30 -8.61 -3.25
N PHE A 244 -21.78 -8.80 -2.05
CA PHE A 244 -21.98 -7.85 -0.96
C PHE A 244 -20.87 -6.80 -1.01
N TYR A 245 -21.25 -5.51 -1.06
CA TYR A 245 -20.30 -4.41 -1.08
C TYR A 245 -20.12 -3.83 0.32
N GLY A 246 -18.86 -3.68 0.72
CA GLY A 246 -18.44 -3.23 2.05
C GLY A 246 -18.09 -1.75 2.12
N GLU A 247 -16.85 -1.47 2.50
CA GLU A 247 -16.31 -0.12 2.73
C GLU A 247 -16.15 0.66 1.41
N LYS A 248 -16.10 1.99 1.50
CA LYS A 248 -15.77 2.84 0.34
C LYS A 248 -14.31 2.64 -0.06
N THR A 249 -14.06 2.49 -1.35
CA THR A 249 -12.70 2.28 -1.88
C THR A 249 -11.75 3.41 -1.51
N ASP A 250 -12.20 4.67 -1.55
CA ASP A 250 -11.38 5.84 -1.21
C ASP A 250 -10.89 5.85 0.24
N ASN A 251 -11.68 5.31 1.18
CA ASN A 251 -11.24 5.18 2.58
C ASN A 251 -10.08 4.18 2.69
N VAL A 252 -10.16 3.07 1.93
CA VAL A 252 -9.10 2.05 1.90
C VAL A 252 -7.84 2.59 1.22
N TYR A 253 -7.99 3.29 0.09
CA TYR A 253 -6.88 3.93 -0.61
C TYR A 253 -6.16 4.95 0.26
N LYS A 254 -6.90 5.79 0.94
CA LYS A 254 -6.36 6.82 1.83
C LYS A 254 -5.59 6.20 3.00
N GLU A 255 -6.17 5.22 3.69
CA GLU A 255 -5.49 4.53 4.80
C GLU A 255 -4.22 3.84 4.33
N MET A 256 -4.26 3.11 3.21
CA MET A 256 -3.08 2.49 2.60
C MET A 256 -1.98 3.51 2.29
N MET A 257 -2.33 4.64 1.71
CA MET A 257 -1.35 5.65 1.28
C MET A 257 -0.80 6.46 2.45
N GLU A 258 -1.65 6.94 3.37
CA GLU A 258 -1.25 7.78 4.50
C GLU A 258 -0.44 7.02 5.55
N ASN A 259 -0.85 5.80 5.91
CA ASN A 259 -0.16 4.99 6.91
C ASN A 259 0.84 3.99 6.31
N SER A 260 0.91 3.95 4.99
CA SER A 260 1.78 3.01 4.28
C SER A 260 1.46 1.55 4.59
N ASP A 261 0.18 1.24 4.76
CA ASP A 261 -0.29 -0.06 5.20
C ASP A 261 -0.03 -1.14 4.14
N ASN A 262 0.74 -2.17 4.53
CA ASN A 262 1.11 -3.25 3.63
C ASN A 262 -0.03 -4.25 3.44
N PHE A 263 -0.77 -4.54 4.53
CA PHE A 263 -1.88 -5.47 4.49
C PHE A 263 -2.97 -4.99 3.53
N LEU A 264 -3.34 -3.71 3.63
CA LEU A 264 -4.29 -3.11 2.69
C LEU A 264 -3.78 -3.16 1.25
N ALA A 265 -2.49 -2.93 1.03
CA ALA A 265 -1.91 -2.94 -0.31
C ALA A 265 -1.95 -4.34 -0.96
N GLU A 266 -1.59 -5.38 -0.23
CA GLU A 266 -1.65 -6.75 -0.72
C GLU A 266 -3.09 -7.17 -1.03
N HIS A 267 -4.01 -6.85 -0.12
CA HIS A 267 -5.42 -7.20 -0.29
C HIS A 267 -6.14 -6.37 -1.36
N LEU A 268 -5.69 -5.16 -1.69
CA LEU A 268 -6.22 -4.42 -2.83
C LEU A 268 -5.91 -5.12 -4.17
N LEU A 269 -4.78 -5.82 -4.29
CA LEU A 269 -4.52 -6.67 -5.45
C LEU A 269 -5.45 -7.89 -5.47
N LEU A 270 -5.71 -8.52 -4.32
CA LEU A 270 -6.66 -9.64 -4.24
C LEU A 270 -8.10 -9.20 -4.52
N LEU A 271 -8.53 -8.05 -3.98
CA LEU A 271 -9.82 -7.44 -4.30
C LEU A 271 -9.96 -7.17 -5.80
N THR A 272 -8.92 -6.64 -6.44
CA THR A 272 -8.90 -6.47 -7.89
C THR A 272 -9.03 -7.84 -8.59
N SER A 273 -8.28 -8.84 -8.15
CA SER A 273 -8.37 -10.20 -8.67
C SER A 273 -9.79 -10.77 -8.57
N SER A 274 -10.51 -10.48 -7.48
CA SER A 274 -11.89 -10.96 -7.29
C SER A 274 -12.89 -10.45 -8.36
N THR A 275 -12.51 -9.39 -9.09
CA THR A 275 -13.29 -8.84 -10.22
C THR A 275 -12.87 -9.41 -11.57
N LEU A 276 -11.81 -10.21 -11.60
CA LEU A 276 -11.30 -10.90 -12.79
C LEU A 276 -11.72 -12.38 -12.76
N PRO A 277 -11.71 -13.09 -13.88
CA PRO A 277 -11.93 -14.53 -13.89
C PRO A 277 -10.81 -15.28 -13.17
N GLY A 278 -11.14 -16.38 -12.51
CA GLY A 278 -10.16 -17.25 -11.86
C GLY A 278 -10.20 -17.18 -10.32
N LYS A 279 -9.16 -17.73 -9.71
CA LYS A 279 -8.93 -17.67 -8.27
C LYS A 279 -8.28 -16.34 -7.88
N LEU A 280 -8.34 -15.98 -6.61
CA LEU A 280 -7.68 -14.78 -6.12
C LEU A 280 -6.16 -14.93 -6.23
N SER A 281 -5.53 -14.00 -6.96
CA SER A 281 -4.09 -13.95 -7.16
C SER A 281 -3.60 -12.51 -7.33
N ALA A 282 -2.68 -12.11 -6.47
CA ALA A 282 -2.00 -10.83 -6.59
C ALA A 282 -1.09 -10.79 -7.82
N LEU A 283 -0.43 -11.92 -8.14
CA LEU A 283 0.46 -12.01 -9.30
C LEU A 283 -0.31 -11.91 -10.62
N GLU A 284 -1.47 -12.57 -10.74
CA GLU A 284 -2.34 -12.42 -11.91
C GLU A 284 -2.87 -11.00 -12.07
N THR A 285 -3.20 -10.33 -10.95
CA THR A 285 -3.58 -8.90 -10.97
C THR A 285 -2.44 -8.02 -11.46
N ILE A 286 -1.22 -8.28 -11.03
CA ILE A 286 -0.03 -7.56 -11.48
C ILE A 286 0.17 -7.77 -12.99
N ASP A 287 0.04 -8.99 -13.48
CA ASP A 287 0.18 -9.31 -14.91
C ASP A 287 -0.94 -8.68 -15.74
N TYR A 288 -2.18 -8.71 -15.24
CA TYR A 288 -3.29 -7.97 -15.82
C TYR A 288 -2.97 -6.48 -15.93
N SER A 289 -2.49 -5.87 -14.85
CA SER A 289 -2.15 -4.45 -14.82
C SER A 289 -1.06 -4.11 -15.84
N LYS A 290 0.04 -4.87 -15.87
CA LYS A 290 1.13 -4.67 -16.84
C LYS A 290 0.64 -4.79 -18.28
N LYS A 291 -0.20 -5.78 -18.55
CA LYS A 291 -0.68 -6.10 -19.91
C LYS A 291 -1.71 -5.10 -20.43
N TYR A 292 -2.62 -4.63 -19.59
CA TYR A 292 -3.79 -3.86 -20.05
C TYR A 292 -3.78 -2.40 -19.60
N LEU A 293 -3.29 -2.10 -18.39
CA LEU A 293 -3.35 -0.76 -17.81
C LEU A 293 -2.04 0.02 -17.99
N LEU A 294 -0.91 -0.69 -18.02
CA LEU A 294 0.44 -0.13 -17.99
C LEU A 294 1.29 -0.53 -19.20
N LYS A 295 0.65 -1.00 -20.28
CA LYS A 295 1.32 -1.46 -21.51
C LYS A 295 2.17 -0.38 -22.22
N ASP A 296 1.90 0.87 -21.92
CA ASP A 296 2.55 2.06 -22.49
C ASP A 296 3.73 2.58 -21.66
N LEU A 297 4.06 1.91 -20.53
CA LEU A 297 5.28 2.24 -19.79
C LEU A 297 6.51 2.01 -20.67
N LYS A 298 7.41 2.98 -20.70
CA LYS A 298 8.63 2.91 -21.53
C LYS A 298 9.54 1.74 -21.11
N GLN A 299 9.52 1.37 -19.84
CA GLN A 299 10.30 0.25 -19.30
C GLN A 299 9.39 -0.60 -18.40
N PRO A 300 9.10 -1.86 -18.78
CA PRO A 300 8.30 -2.74 -17.93
C PRO A 300 8.97 -2.95 -16.57
N PRO A 301 8.27 -2.69 -15.45
CA PRO A 301 8.85 -2.94 -14.12
C PRO A 301 8.89 -4.43 -13.81
N GLN A 302 9.85 -4.83 -12.96
CA GLN A 302 9.75 -6.07 -12.21
C GLN A 302 8.89 -5.81 -10.98
N TRP A 303 7.67 -6.34 -10.97
CA TRP A 303 6.67 -6.08 -9.94
C TRP A 303 6.17 -7.39 -9.35
N PHE A 304 6.30 -7.60 -8.03
CA PHE A 304 6.07 -8.87 -7.33
C PHE A 304 5.05 -8.82 -6.20
N ASP A 305 4.73 -7.62 -5.64
CA ASP A 305 3.80 -7.49 -4.53
C ASP A 305 3.07 -6.14 -4.54
N GLY A 306 2.02 -6.03 -3.77
CA GLY A 306 1.25 -4.79 -3.65
C GLY A 306 1.89 -3.73 -2.77
N SER A 307 2.66 -4.14 -1.78
CA SER A 307 3.15 -3.29 -0.67
C SER A 307 4.53 -2.69 -0.90
N GLY A 308 5.39 -3.39 -1.65
CA GLY A 308 6.79 -3.06 -1.82
C GLY A 308 7.71 -3.66 -0.74
N LEU A 309 7.27 -4.70 -0.03
CA LEU A 309 8.12 -5.50 0.85
C LEU A 309 9.11 -6.35 0.05
N SER A 310 8.71 -6.84 -1.10
CA SER A 310 9.55 -7.66 -1.97
C SER A 310 10.81 -6.92 -2.40
N ARG A 311 11.97 -7.54 -2.13
CA ARG A 311 13.29 -7.08 -2.58
C ARG A 311 13.49 -7.28 -4.09
N TYR A 312 12.63 -8.06 -4.73
CA TYR A 312 12.66 -8.31 -6.18
C TYR A 312 11.96 -7.23 -7.00
N ASN A 313 11.21 -6.36 -6.34
CA ASN A 313 10.61 -5.21 -7.02
C ASN A 313 11.68 -4.27 -7.58
N LEU A 314 11.64 -4.01 -8.88
CA LEU A 314 12.53 -3.08 -9.57
C LEU A 314 11.74 -2.15 -10.49
N PHE A 315 11.84 -0.85 -10.24
CA PHE A 315 11.14 0.20 -10.97
C PHE A 315 12.08 1.36 -11.29
N THR A 316 11.80 2.08 -12.37
CA THR A 316 12.55 3.29 -12.70
C THR A 316 11.86 4.54 -12.14
N PRO A 317 12.58 5.64 -11.87
CA PRO A 317 11.96 6.93 -11.57
C PRO A 317 10.91 7.35 -12.60
N GLN A 318 11.20 7.10 -13.88
CA GLN A 318 10.29 7.40 -14.98
C GLN A 318 8.99 6.59 -14.94
N ASN A 319 9.03 5.30 -14.54
CA ASN A 319 7.82 4.50 -14.37
C ASN A 319 6.84 5.14 -13.39
N PHE A 320 7.35 5.63 -12.26
CA PHE A 320 6.50 6.28 -11.26
C PHE A 320 5.89 7.58 -11.76
N VAL A 321 6.69 8.38 -12.46
CA VAL A 321 6.18 9.63 -13.06
C VAL A 321 5.09 9.32 -14.09
N GLN A 322 5.27 8.29 -14.93
CA GLN A 322 4.24 7.89 -15.89
C GLN A 322 2.94 7.45 -15.21
N VAL A 323 3.01 6.67 -14.11
CA VAL A 323 1.80 6.25 -13.38
C VAL A 323 1.16 7.41 -12.60
N LEU A 324 1.96 8.29 -12.01
CA LEU A 324 1.45 9.51 -11.37
C LEU A 324 0.79 10.47 -12.39
N ASP A 325 1.33 10.58 -13.61
CA ASP A 325 0.72 11.35 -14.69
C ASP A 325 -0.62 10.73 -15.14
N LYS A 326 -0.70 9.40 -15.24
CA LYS A 326 -1.96 8.69 -15.47
C LYS A 326 -2.99 8.98 -14.36
N LEU A 327 -2.60 8.88 -13.09
CA LEU A 327 -3.48 9.23 -11.96
C LEU A 327 -3.97 10.68 -12.07
N TYR A 328 -3.09 11.62 -12.39
CA TYR A 328 -3.38 13.04 -12.49
C TYR A 328 -4.35 13.38 -13.65
N LYS A 329 -4.22 12.68 -14.78
CA LYS A 329 -5.01 12.92 -15.99
C LYS A 329 -6.34 12.14 -16.04
N GLU A 330 -6.38 10.93 -15.45
CA GLU A 330 -7.51 10.02 -15.56
C GLU A 330 -8.52 10.14 -14.42
N PHE A 331 -8.15 10.79 -13.30
CA PHE A 331 -9.01 10.94 -12.13
C PHE A 331 -9.11 12.40 -11.67
N PRO A 332 -10.19 12.81 -10.97
CA PRO A 332 -10.29 14.15 -10.38
C PRO A 332 -9.11 14.44 -9.43
N GLN A 333 -8.48 15.57 -9.61
CA GLN A 333 -7.25 15.91 -8.86
C GLN A 333 -7.48 16.08 -7.36
N ASP A 334 -8.64 16.62 -6.96
CA ASP A 334 -9.06 16.74 -5.57
C ASP A 334 -9.18 15.36 -4.90
N ARG A 335 -9.71 14.36 -5.63
CA ARG A 335 -9.75 12.97 -5.18
C ARG A 335 -8.34 12.42 -4.96
N ILE A 336 -7.43 12.59 -5.94
CA ILE A 336 -6.05 12.13 -5.83
C ILE A 336 -5.34 12.78 -4.63
N PHE A 337 -5.44 14.10 -4.49
CA PHE A 337 -4.79 14.81 -3.40
C PHE A 337 -5.39 14.50 -2.02
N SER A 338 -6.64 14.04 -1.95
CA SER A 338 -7.25 13.57 -0.70
C SER A 338 -6.75 12.18 -0.25
N ILE A 339 -6.23 11.37 -1.18
CA ILE A 339 -5.71 10.01 -0.95
C ILE A 339 -4.23 10.04 -0.56
N PHE A 340 -3.43 10.95 -1.16
CA PHE A 340 -2.00 11.02 -0.89
C PHE A 340 -1.68 11.66 0.47
N PRO A 341 -0.60 11.22 1.16
CA PRO A 341 -0.05 11.95 2.30
C PRO A 341 0.27 13.40 1.94
N ILE A 342 -0.07 14.32 2.85
CA ILE A 342 0.06 15.77 2.64
C ILE A 342 1.19 16.31 3.53
N GLY A 343 2.18 16.94 2.92
CA GLY A 343 3.30 17.57 3.62
C GLY A 343 2.83 18.57 4.68
N GLY A 344 3.35 18.42 5.90
CA GLY A 344 2.97 19.26 7.04
C GLY A 344 1.60 18.98 7.67
N LYS A 345 0.80 18.01 7.12
CA LYS A 345 -0.59 17.78 7.58
C LYS A 345 -0.90 16.32 7.88
N THR A 346 -0.70 15.40 6.92
CA THR A 346 -1.19 14.02 7.09
C THR A 346 -0.13 12.97 6.76
N GLY A 347 -0.40 11.74 7.18
CA GLY A 347 0.37 10.56 6.83
C GLY A 347 1.83 10.59 7.26
N THR A 348 2.68 9.88 6.54
CA THR A 348 4.10 9.70 6.84
C THR A 348 4.95 10.97 6.70
N ILE A 349 4.41 12.02 6.07
CA ILE A 349 5.09 13.31 5.84
C ILE A 349 4.46 14.47 6.64
N LYS A 350 3.61 14.18 7.62
CA LYS A 350 2.92 15.19 8.44
C LYS A 350 3.84 16.16 9.19
N ASN A 351 5.06 15.77 9.47
CA ASN A 351 6.04 16.57 10.20
C ASN A 351 7.09 17.21 9.29
N ARG A 352 7.03 17.00 7.97
CA ARG A 352 7.98 17.48 6.96
C ARG A 352 7.29 18.26 5.85
N TYR A 353 8.05 18.96 5.05
CA TYR A 353 7.55 19.76 3.91
C TYR A 353 6.51 20.81 4.37
N LYS A 354 6.74 21.40 5.55
CA LYS A 354 5.87 22.44 6.11
C LYS A 354 6.07 23.76 5.40
N ASP A 355 4.97 24.44 5.12
CA ASP A 355 4.96 25.84 4.72
C ASP A 355 3.97 26.61 5.61
N SER A 356 4.16 27.92 5.69
CA SER A 356 3.36 28.82 6.56
C SER A 356 1.92 29.00 6.06
N LYS A 357 1.67 28.78 4.77
CA LYS A 357 0.34 29.04 4.16
C LYS A 357 -0.33 27.79 3.65
N ASP A 358 0.29 27.06 2.72
CA ASP A 358 -0.31 25.94 2.01
C ASP A 358 0.60 24.72 1.98
N SER A 359 0.01 23.53 1.93
CA SER A 359 0.77 22.31 1.63
C SER A 359 1.23 22.34 0.18
N TYR A 360 2.48 21.97 -0.04
CA TYR A 360 3.08 22.00 -1.38
C TYR A 360 3.56 20.61 -1.86
N VAL A 361 3.57 19.61 -0.98
CA VAL A 361 3.95 18.22 -1.33
C VAL A 361 2.81 17.27 -1.03
N PHE A 362 2.43 16.47 -2.00
CA PHE A 362 1.47 15.37 -1.91
C PHE A 362 2.19 14.10 -2.36
N ALA A 363 2.70 13.31 -1.41
CA ALA A 363 3.67 12.29 -1.79
C ALA A 363 3.63 11.04 -0.90
N LYS A 364 3.93 9.90 -1.54
CA LYS A 364 4.12 8.62 -0.86
C LYS A 364 5.59 8.42 -0.53
N THR A 365 5.88 8.06 0.71
CA THR A 365 7.20 7.61 1.16
C THR A 365 7.40 6.11 0.93
N GLY A 366 8.63 5.70 0.74
CA GLY A 366 9.04 4.31 0.83
C GLY A 366 10.34 4.20 1.64
N THR A 367 10.40 3.19 2.51
CA THR A 367 11.59 2.91 3.32
C THR A 367 11.75 1.41 3.47
N LEU A 368 12.90 0.91 3.09
CA LEU A 368 13.45 -0.40 3.44
C LEU A 368 14.87 -0.17 3.93
N ASN A 369 15.50 -1.21 4.52
CA ASN A 369 16.91 -1.09 4.90
C ASN A 369 17.75 -0.59 3.72
N ASN A 370 18.48 0.51 3.92
CA ASN A 370 19.36 1.17 2.95
C ASN A 370 18.63 1.80 1.72
N ASN A 371 17.30 1.88 1.72
CA ASN A 371 16.53 2.44 0.61
C ASN A 371 15.49 3.43 1.13
N VAL A 372 15.58 4.68 0.66
CA VAL A 372 14.66 5.75 1.03
C VAL A 372 14.14 6.42 -0.23
N THR A 373 12.83 6.47 -0.38
CA THR A 373 12.20 6.92 -1.61
C THR A 373 11.02 7.85 -1.34
N LEU A 374 10.78 8.81 -2.24
CA LEU A 374 9.67 9.76 -2.15
C LEU A 374 9.18 10.12 -3.55
N ARG A 375 7.87 10.03 -3.79
CA ARG A 375 7.26 10.31 -5.09
C ARG A 375 5.88 10.87 -4.95
N GLY A 376 5.51 11.74 -5.88
CA GLY A 376 4.19 12.35 -5.90
C GLY A 376 4.19 13.67 -6.64
N TYR A 377 3.44 14.61 -6.09
CA TYR A 377 3.16 15.90 -6.68
C TYR A 377 3.73 17.01 -5.82
N ILE A 378 4.21 18.06 -6.48
CA ILE A 378 4.73 19.28 -5.84
C ILE A 378 4.11 20.51 -6.47
N LYS A 379 3.51 21.36 -5.63
CA LYS A 379 2.99 22.68 -6.02
C LYS A 379 4.11 23.71 -5.87
N THR A 380 4.45 24.39 -6.95
CA THR A 380 5.49 25.44 -6.97
C THR A 380 4.92 26.78 -6.48
N LYS A 381 5.79 27.73 -6.16
CA LYS A 381 5.38 29.11 -5.83
C LYS A 381 4.76 29.84 -7.00
N SER A 382 5.11 29.47 -8.23
CA SER A 382 4.47 30.00 -9.45
C SER A 382 3.05 29.46 -9.66
N GLY A 383 2.61 28.46 -8.85
CA GLY A 383 1.29 27.84 -8.94
C GLY A 383 1.26 26.58 -9.81
N LYS A 384 2.36 26.17 -10.43
CA LYS A 384 2.40 24.93 -11.23
C LYS A 384 2.31 23.70 -10.33
N MET A 385 1.67 22.65 -10.83
CA MET A 385 1.73 21.32 -10.25
C MET A 385 2.70 20.47 -11.07
N LEU A 386 3.78 20.01 -10.44
CA LEU A 386 4.76 19.14 -11.06
C LEU A 386 4.72 17.75 -10.44
N ILE A 387 5.16 16.74 -11.19
CA ILE A 387 5.30 15.36 -10.74
C ILE A 387 6.77 15.05 -10.53
N PHE A 388 7.10 14.40 -9.42
CA PHE A 388 8.48 14.04 -9.11
C PHE A 388 8.62 12.60 -8.63
N SER A 389 9.80 12.02 -8.86
CA SER A 389 10.20 10.72 -8.33
C SER A 389 11.65 10.80 -7.86
N LEU A 390 11.88 10.59 -6.57
CA LEU A 390 13.20 10.64 -5.93
C LEU A 390 13.49 9.34 -5.20
N LEU A 391 14.62 8.72 -5.52
CA LEU A 391 15.08 7.45 -4.94
C LEU A 391 16.52 7.59 -4.46
N ASN A 392 16.77 7.11 -3.25
CA ASN A 392 18.10 6.94 -2.68
C ASN A 392 18.22 5.47 -2.24
N ASN A 393 18.91 4.67 -3.03
CA ASN A 393 19.12 3.25 -2.76
C ASN A 393 20.58 3.00 -2.35
N ASN A 394 20.79 1.91 -1.62
CA ASN A 394 22.10 1.50 -1.11
C ASN A 394 22.80 2.58 -0.26
N SER A 395 22.01 3.35 0.47
CA SER A 395 22.51 4.39 1.37
C SER A 395 22.78 3.83 2.75
N ILE A 396 23.93 4.16 3.31
CA ILE A 396 24.30 3.90 4.71
C ILE A 396 24.13 5.14 5.60
N LYS A 397 23.60 6.23 5.03
CA LYS A 397 23.35 7.47 5.74
C LYS A 397 22.14 7.36 6.66
N ASP A 398 22.10 8.19 7.70
CA ASP A 398 20.95 8.25 8.60
C ASP A 398 19.68 8.67 7.86
N LEU A 399 18.57 8.03 8.22
CA LEU A 399 17.26 8.29 7.60
C LEU A 399 16.83 9.75 7.72
N SER A 400 17.16 10.43 8.82
CA SER A 400 16.88 11.85 9.02
C SER A 400 17.67 12.72 8.04
N GLU A 401 18.95 12.42 7.86
CA GLU A 401 19.82 13.14 6.91
C GLU A 401 19.30 13.03 5.48
N ILE A 402 18.95 11.80 5.04
CA ILE A 402 18.38 11.60 3.70
C ILE A 402 17.09 12.40 3.51
N ARG A 403 16.22 12.39 4.52
CA ARG A 403 14.95 13.12 4.47
C ARG A 403 15.15 14.65 4.45
N ASP A 404 16.14 15.17 5.15
CA ASP A 404 16.48 16.60 5.17
C ASP A 404 17.02 17.03 3.80
N LYS A 405 17.88 16.25 3.19
CA LYS A 405 18.38 16.48 1.83
C LYS A 405 17.28 16.43 0.78
N ASN A 406 16.38 15.44 0.88
CA ASN A 406 15.22 15.33 0.01
C ASN A 406 14.30 16.56 0.15
N GLU A 407 14.08 17.04 1.39
CA GLU A 407 13.27 18.24 1.62
C GLU A 407 13.95 19.50 1.04
N LYS A 408 15.26 19.63 1.16
CA LYS A 408 16.04 20.72 0.55
C LYS A 408 15.88 20.75 -0.98
N LEU A 409 16.03 19.60 -1.64
CA LEU A 409 15.85 19.48 -3.10
C LEU A 409 14.44 19.90 -3.52
N LEU A 410 13.40 19.40 -2.82
CA LEU A 410 12.03 19.79 -3.15
C LEU A 410 11.74 21.28 -2.87
N ARG A 411 12.38 21.91 -1.89
CA ARG A 411 12.29 23.37 -1.69
C ARG A 411 12.91 24.13 -2.84
N ILE A 412 14.06 23.71 -3.37
CA ILE A 412 14.67 24.30 -4.56
C ILE A 412 13.68 24.28 -5.74
N ILE A 413 13.03 23.14 -5.96
CA ILE A 413 12.02 22.99 -7.04
C ILE A 413 10.83 23.93 -6.79
N ARG A 414 10.25 23.88 -5.58
CA ARG A 414 9.10 24.72 -5.22
C ARG A 414 9.37 26.21 -5.48
N ASP A 415 10.56 26.66 -5.14
CA ASP A 415 10.89 28.08 -5.11
C ASP A 415 11.30 28.64 -6.48
N ASN A 416 11.72 27.80 -7.42
CA ASN A 416 12.32 28.24 -8.69
C ASN A 416 11.56 27.80 -9.96
N TYR A 417 10.60 26.88 -9.89
CA TYR A 417 9.81 26.44 -11.05
C TYR A 417 8.36 27.05 -11.13
#